data_14cd9a9d93db9853f05567ffb081d432
#
_entry.id   14cd9a9d93db9853f05567ffb081d432
#
_cell.length_a   1.000
_cell.length_b   1.000
_cell.length_c   1.000
_cell.angle_alpha   90.00
_cell.angle_beta   90.00
_cell.angle_gamma   90.00
#
_symmetry.space_group_name_H-M   'P 1'
#
loop_
_entity.id
_entity.type
_entity.pdbx_description
1 polymer ?
#
loop_
_entity_poly.entity_id
_entity_poly.type
_entity_poly.pdbx_seq_one_letter_code
_entity_poly.pdbx_strand_id
1 'polypeptide(L)'
;ELKTSVKQILNQDILVAGTSYKVIGILKEEGSTGWQNPDDDLYVPLLTSAQRIFGTDRLGWINVGISNDTNVDYVMMTIEQILRQRHDIGPGGENDFRINDWSQFSDLRRQATGIFTALIAGIAGISLIVGGIGVMNIMLVSVTERTREIGLRKALGATQRSIMMQFIIEAVLLCILGGLFGIFIGIMLLLLFISFNDWTFYIPISAILGSITFSALVGLFFGIWPARRAAKLDPAVSLRYE
;
A
#
# COMPACT_ATOMS: atom_id res chain seq x y z
N GLU A 1 -1.20 -20.49 26.52
CA GLU A 1 -2.33 -20.28 25.56
C GLU A 1 -3.62 -20.14 26.35
N LEU A 2 -4.04 -18.90 26.61
CA LEU A 2 -5.32 -18.58 27.23
C LEU A 2 -6.41 -18.58 26.14
N LYS A 3 -6.92 -19.76 25.78
CA LYS A 3 -8.12 -19.91 24.92
C LYS A 3 -9.42 -19.66 25.68
N THR A 4 -9.44 -18.75 26.64
CA THR A 4 -10.67 -18.41 27.38
C THR A 4 -11.27 -17.16 26.77
N SER A 5 -12.60 -17.11 26.64
CA SER A 5 -13.28 -15.95 26.03
C SER A 5 -12.88 -14.65 26.75
N VAL A 6 -12.50 -13.63 26.00
CA VAL A 6 -11.99 -12.32 26.44
C VAL A 6 -12.82 -11.71 27.58
N LYS A 7 -14.14 -11.93 27.60
CA LYS A 7 -15.05 -11.44 28.64
C LYS A 7 -14.91 -12.15 29.99
N GLN A 8 -14.32 -13.35 30.04
CA GLN A 8 -14.22 -14.14 31.30
C GLN A 8 -12.93 -13.81 32.06
N ILE A 9 -11.93 -13.20 31.47
CA ILE A 9 -10.64 -12.88 32.10
C ILE A 9 -10.68 -11.53 32.84
N LEU A 10 -11.60 -10.65 32.49
CA LEU A 10 -11.70 -9.32 33.08
C LEU A 10 -12.09 -9.42 34.55
N ASN A 11 -11.36 -8.74 35.46
CA ASN A 11 -11.45 -8.80 36.89
C ASN A 11 -11.04 -10.14 37.59
N GLN A 12 -10.46 -11.07 36.82
CA GLN A 12 -9.84 -12.27 37.40
C GLN A 12 -8.37 -12.01 37.79
N ASP A 13 -7.87 -12.83 38.68
CA ASP A 13 -6.47 -12.82 39.07
C ASP A 13 -5.65 -13.77 38.19
N ILE A 14 -4.58 -13.27 37.61
CA ILE A 14 -3.58 -14.04 36.83
C ILE A 14 -2.25 -14.08 37.57
N LEU A 15 -1.53 -15.17 37.46
CA LEU A 15 -0.21 -15.32 38.06
C LEU A 15 0.87 -14.96 37.06
N VAL A 16 1.65 -13.91 37.34
CA VAL A 16 2.78 -13.48 36.51
C VAL A 16 4.04 -13.46 37.34
N ALA A 17 5.06 -14.23 36.95
CA ALA A 17 6.32 -14.36 37.69
C ALA A 17 6.11 -14.71 39.21
N GLY A 18 5.12 -15.55 39.52
CA GLY A 18 4.83 -15.95 40.89
C GLY A 18 4.02 -14.95 41.71
N THR A 19 3.62 -13.83 41.14
CA THR A 19 2.81 -12.78 41.79
C THR A 19 1.43 -12.70 41.14
N SER A 20 0.37 -12.58 41.99
CA SER A 20 -1.01 -12.46 41.50
C SER A 20 -1.30 -11.01 41.08
N TYR A 21 -1.87 -10.85 39.89
CA TYR A 21 -2.29 -9.57 39.31
C TYR A 21 -3.74 -9.63 38.88
N LYS A 22 -4.51 -8.60 39.22
CA LYS A 22 -5.88 -8.46 38.76
C LYS A 22 -5.94 -7.84 37.36
N VAL A 23 -6.60 -8.51 36.43
CA VAL A 23 -6.81 -8.00 35.07
C VAL A 23 -7.84 -6.86 35.09
N ILE A 24 -7.42 -5.65 34.76
CA ILE A 24 -8.25 -4.44 34.76
C ILE A 24 -8.77 -4.06 33.38
N GLY A 25 -8.18 -4.59 32.33
CA GLY A 25 -8.56 -4.29 30.95
C GLY A 25 -7.87 -5.22 29.95
N ILE A 26 -8.41 -5.26 28.74
CA ILE A 26 -7.87 -5.99 27.61
C ILE A 26 -7.80 -5.01 26.46
N LEU A 27 -6.65 -4.90 25.84
CA LEU A 27 -6.42 -4.04 24.68
C LEU A 27 -7.09 -4.63 23.44
N LYS A 28 -7.38 -3.79 22.48
CA LYS A 28 -7.88 -4.21 21.18
C LYS A 28 -6.75 -4.91 20.43
N GLU A 29 -7.06 -6.00 19.76
CA GLU A 29 -6.14 -6.70 18.88
C GLU A 29 -5.65 -5.79 17.75
N GLU A 30 -4.33 -5.65 17.61
CA GLU A 30 -3.66 -4.85 16.59
C GLU A 30 -3.07 -5.72 15.47
N GLY A 31 -2.89 -7.02 15.77
CA GLY A 31 -2.27 -7.98 14.86
C GLY A 31 -0.74 -7.90 14.81
N SER A 32 -0.13 -8.97 14.35
CA SER A 32 1.33 -9.04 14.21
C SER A 32 1.86 -8.16 13.08
N THR A 33 2.85 -7.34 13.36
CA THR A 33 3.59 -6.53 12.37
C THR A 33 4.94 -7.16 11.98
N GLY A 34 4.96 -8.48 11.88
CA GLY A 34 6.11 -9.28 11.45
C GLY A 34 7.05 -9.66 12.58
N TRP A 35 7.88 -8.75 13.09
CA TRP A 35 8.90 -9.07 14.11
C TRP A 35 8.43 -8.88 15.55
N GLN A 36 7.33 -8.20 15.78
CA GLN A 36 6.72 -7.95 17.08
C GLN A 36 5.23 -8.23 16.99
N ASN A 37 4.73 -8.93 17.98
CA ASN A 37 3.30 -9.17 18.17
C ASN A 37 2.85 -8.43 19.43
N PRO A 38 2.33 -7.19 19.31
CA PRO A 38 1.86 -6.42 20.47
C PRO A 38 0.70 -7.10 21.20
N ASP A 39 0.04 -8.07 20.57
CA ASP A 39 -1.07 -8.82 21.16
C ASP A 39 -0.60 -9.86 22.20
N ASP A 40 0.70 -10.18 22.23
CA ASP A 40 1.32 -11.06 23.24
C ASP A 40 1.90 -10.28 24.43
N ASP A 41 1.78 -8.95 24.44
CA ASP A 41 2.35 -8.09 25.47
C ASP A 41 1.43 -7.98 26.71
N LEU A 42 2.05 -7.94 27.88
CA LEU A 42 1.39 -7.68 29.14
C LEU A 42 1.76 -6.29 29.68
N TYR A 43 0.78 -5.43 29.86
CA TYR A 43 0.96 -4.08 30.37
C TYR A 43 0.75 -4.03 31.86
N VAL A 44 1.78 -3.64 32.62
CA VAL A 44 1.80 -3.55 34.08
C VAL A 44 2.26 -2.15 34.48
N PRO A 45 1.73 -1.57 35.59
CA PRO A 45 2.23 -0.27 36.10
C PRO A 45 3.74 -0.33 36.37
N LEU A 46 4.47 0.71 35.95
CA LEU A 46 5.95 0.77 35.99
C LEU A 46 6.51 0.41 37.39
N LEU A 47 6.01 1.05 38.44
CA LEU A 47 6.49 0.81 39.82
C LEU A 47 6.22 -0.63 40.27
N THR A 48 5.10 -1.20 39.90
CA THR A 48 4.74 -2.59 40.25
C THR A 48 5.66 -3.58 39.50
N SER A 49 5.94 -3.30 38.22
CA SER A 49 6.87 -4.09 37.40
C SER A 49 8.28 -4.05 37.98
N ALA A 50 8.79 -2.85 38.30
CA ALA A 50 10.12 -2.65 38.85
C ALA A 50 10.30 -3.40 40.17
N GLN A 51 9.36 -3.26 41.11
CA GLN A 51 9.51 -3.81 42.45
C GLN A 51 9.17 -5.31 42.56
N ARG A 52 8.14 -5.77 41.84
CA ARG A 52 7.58 -7.14 42.04
C ARG A 52 7.99 -8.13 40.94
N ILE A 53 8.25 -7.69 39.70
CA ILE A 53 8.63 -8.60 38.61
C ILE A 53 10.14 -8.64 38.46
N PHE A 54 10.77 -7.46 38.33
CA PHE A 54 12.21 -7.39 38.01
C PHE A 54 13.09 -7.16 39.25
N GLY A 55 12.54 -6.72 40.38
CA GLY A 55 13.32 -6.46 41.60
C GLY A 55 14.36 -5.35 41.44
N THR A 56 14.19 -4.48 40.43
CA THR A 56 15.10 -3.38 40.12
C THR A 56 14.32 -2.19 39.62
N ASP A 57 14.84 -1.00 39.91
CA ASP A 57 14.36 0.29 39.39
C ASP A 57 15.10 0.73 38.13
N ARG A 58 16.02 -0.09 37.64
CA ARG A 58 16.78 0.21 36.42
C ARG A 58 15.92 0.00 35.18
N LEU A 59 16.00 0.97 34.27
CA LEU A 59 15.35 0.88 32.97
C LEU A 59 16.23 0.09 31.99
N GLY A 60 15.65 -0.85 31.27
CA GLY A 60 16.35 -1.59 30.20
C GLY A 60 16.61 -0.71 28.97
N TRP A 61 15.64 0.13 28.62
CA TRP A 61 15.75 1.09 27.51
C TRP A 61 14.83 2.30 27.72
N ILE A 62 15.17 3.39 27.04
CA ILE A 62 14.39 4.61 26.98
C ILE A 62 14.20 4.96 25.50
N ASN A 63 12.96 5.10 25.05
CA ASN A 63 12.65 5.58 23.71
C ASN A 63 12.40 7.09 23.74
N VAL A 64 13.14 7.84 22.93
CA VAL A 64 13.00 9.27 22.82
C VAL A 64 12.44 9.63 21.44
N GLY A 65 11.25 10.24 21.40
CA GLY A 65 10.65 10.77 20.18
C GLY A 65 11.24 12.14 19.85
N ILE A 66 11.72 12.31 18.61
CA ILE A 66 12.30 13.55 18.11
C ILE A 66 11.35 14.13 17.06
N SER A 67 11.15 15.47 17.06
CA SER A 67 10.42 16.16 16.00
C SER A 67 11.21 16.13 14.69
N ASN A 68 10.52 16.07 13.55
CA ASN A 68 11.12 15.98 12.21
C ASN A 68 12.09 17.14 11.88
N ASP A 69 11.92 18.30 12.53
CA ASP A 69 12.74 19.50 12.29
C ASP A 69 13.97 19.57 13.20
N THR A 70 14.21 18.57 14.04
CA THR A 70 15.28 18.61 15.03
C THR A 70 16.50 17.83 14.53
N ASN A 71 17.71 18.42 14.73
CA ASN A 71 18.96 17.72 14.41
C ASN A 71 19.18 16.56 15.39
N VAL A 72 19.20 15.34 14.85
CA VAL A 72 19.36 14.10 15.64
C VAL A 72 20.68 14.08 16.40
N ASP A 73 21.79 14.50 15.78
CA ASP A 73 23.11 14.49 16.40
C ASP A 73 23.15 15.42 17.63
N TYR A 74 22.51 16.58 17.53
CA TYR A 74 22.41 17.51 18.67
C TYR A 74 21.64 16.89 19.84
N VAL A 75 20.53 16.20 19.53
CA VAL A 75 19.73 15.51 20.57
C VAL A 75 20.52 14.37 21.19
N MET A 76 21.24 13.57 20.38
CA MET A 76 22.07 12.47 20.88
C MET A 76 23.17 13.00 21.82
N MET A 77 23.87 14.07 21.45
CA MET A 77 24.86 14.71 22.32
C MET A 77 24.24 15.22 23.63
N THR A 78 23.05 15.81 23.55
CA THR A 78 22.34 16.32 24.73
C THR A 78 21.92 15.17 25.67
N ILE A 79 21.39 14.10 25.11
CA ILE A 79 21.01 12.89 25.87
C ILE A 79 22.27 12.29 26.53
N GLU A 80 23.36 12.16 25.79
CA GLU A 80 24.60 11.64 26.30
C GLU A 80 25.10 12.47 27.49
N GLN A 81 25.11 13.79 27.35
CA GLN A 81 25.52 14.69 28.42
C GLN A 81 24.65 14.54 29.68
N ILE A 82 23.33 14.47 29.52
CA ILE A 82 22.37 14.27 30.61
C ILE A 82 22.61 12.95 31.33
N LEU A 83 22.74 11.84 30.55
CA LEU A 83 22.95 10.51 31.12
C LEU A 83 24.31 10.39 31.83
N ARG A 84 25.38 10.91 31.24
CA ARG A 84 26.71 10.97 31.90
C ARG A 84 26.65 11.70 33.23
N GLN A 85 25.95 12.86 33.28
CA GLN A 85 25.77 13.61 34.50
C GLN A 85 24.93 12.84 35.55
N ARG A 86 23.91 12.13 35.13
CA ARG A 86 23.03 11.37 36.03
C ARG A 86 23.67 10.08 36.55
N HIS A 87 24.58 9.49 35.77
CA HIS A 87 25.31 8.29 36.12
C HIS A 87 26.67 8.59 36.78
N ASP A 88 26.98 9.89 37.10
CA ASP A 88 28.27 10.33 37.70
C ASP A 88 29.49 9.89 36.88
N ILE A 89 29.38 9.83 35.54
CA ILE A 89 30.49 9.48 34.66
C ILE A 89 31.36 10.71 34.43
N GLY A 90 32.56 10.71 34.98
CA GLY A 90 33.52 11.79 34.86
C GLY A 90 34.10 11.96 33.44
N PRO A 91 34.86 13.06 33.20
CA PRO A 91 35.55 13.28 31.93
C PRO A 91 36.50 12.12 31.61
N GLY A 92 36.36 11.48 30.40
CA GLY A 92 37.17 10.34 29.98
C GLY A 92 36.71 8.98 30.46
N GLY A 93 35.62 8.89 31.26
CA GLY A 93 34.98 7.62 31.61
C GLY A 93 34.19 7.04 30.45
N GLU A 94 34.18 5.72 30.34
CA GLU A 94 33.34 5.00 29.36
C GLU A 94 31.86 5.09 29.75
N ASN A 95 30.97 5.20 28.75
CA ASN A 95 29.52 5.20 28.96
C ASN A 95 29.06 3.79 29.36
N ASP A 96 28.24 3.69 30.41
CA ASP A 96 27.55 2.47 30.82
C ASP A 96 26.20 2.27 30.11
N PHE A 97 25.92 3.14 29.15
CA PHE A 97 24.72 3.13 28.29
C PHE A 97 25.12 3.22 26.81
N ARG A 98 24.18 2.86 25.93
CA ARG A 98 24.32 3.00 24.48
C ARG A 98 23.16 3.80 23.90
N ILE A 99 23.47 4.78 23.06
CA ILE A 99 22.48 5.55 22.32
C ILE A 99 22.46 4.98 20.89
N ASN A 100 21.30 4.52 20.45
CA ASN A 100 21.11 4.01 19.10
C ASN A 100 20.20 4.95 18.33
N ASP A 101 20.64 5.37 17.16
CA ASP A 101 19.83 6.13 16.22
C ASP A 101 19.08 5.16 15.29
N TRP A 102 17.76 5.12 15.41
CA TRP A 102 16.89 4.35 14.56
C TRP A 102 16.48 5.06 13.27
N SER A 103 16.84 6.35 13.11
CA SER A 103 16.52 7.12 11.91
C SER A 103 17.20 6.55 10.68
N GLN A 104 18.46 6.17 10.77
CA GLN A 104 19.23 5.57 9.68
C GLN A 104 18.56 4.25 9.19
N PHE A 105 18.11 3.42 10.13
CA PHE A 105 17.39 2.19 9.77
C PHE A 105 16.05 2.48 9.08
N SER A 106 15.32 3.47 9.58
CA SER A 106 14.07 3.94 8.96
C SER A 106 14.30 4.49 7.56
N ASP A 107 15.39 5.23 7.35
CA ASP A 107 15.75 5.79 6.04
C ASP A 107 16.18 4.71 5.05
N LEU A 108 16.99 3.75 5.48
CA LEU A 108 17.32 2.57 4.67
C LEU A 108 16.07 1.78 4.27
N ARG A 109 15.15 1.57 5.20
CA ARG A 109 13.86 0.90 4.94
C ARG A 109 13.01 1.68 3.94
N ARG A 110 12.92 3.01 4.08
CA ARG A 110 12.22 3.90 3.14
C ARG A 110 12.85 3.85 1.75
N GLN A 111 14.18 3.91 1.66
CA GLN A 111 14.90 3.81 0.39
C GLN A 111 14.66 2.45 -0.28
N ALA A 112 14.79 1.35 0.46
CA ALA A 112 14.51 0.01 -0.06
C ALA A 112 13.06 -0.11 -0.57
N THR A 113 12.09 0.34 0.23
CA THR A 113 10.67 0.36 -0.18
C THR A 113 10.45 1.23 -1.42
N GLY A 114 11.12 2.39 -1.50
CA GLY A 114 11.08 3.28 -2.67
C GLY A 114 11.60 2.61 -3.94
N ILE A 115 12.72 1.89 -3.86
CA ILE A 115 13.30 1.12 -4.97
C ILE A 115 12.32 0.02 -5.42
N PHE A 116 11.79 -0.78 -4.49
CA PHE A 116 10.81 -1.81 -4.83
C PHE A 116 9.55 -1.23 -5.48
N THR A 117 9.04 -0.13 -4.94
CA THR A 117 7.88 0.56 -5.52
C THR A 117 8.17 1.04 -6.95
N ALA A 118 9.35 1.63 -7.20
CA ALA A 118 9.75 2.08 -8.53
C ALA A 118 9.90 0.91 -9.52
N LEU A 119 10.48 -0.22 -9.08
CA LEU A 119 10.59 -1.42 -9.91
C LEU A 119 9.22 -2.00 -10.27
N ILE A 120 8.32 -2.13 -9.30
CA ILE A 120 6.95 -2.63 -9.53
C ILE A 120 6.20 -1.67 -10.46
N ALA A 121 6.31 -0.35 -10.24
CA ALA A 121 5.69 0.65 -11.11
C ALA A 121 6.25 0.61 -12.53
N GLY A 122 7.55 0.37 -12.69
CA GLY A 122 8.19 0.18 -13.99
C GLY A 122 7.67 -1.04 -14.74
N ILE A 123 7.59 -2.20 -14.06
CA ILE A 123 7.05 -3.44 -14.64
C ILE A 123 5.57 -3.26 -15.00
N ALA A 124 4.79 -2.66 -14.11
CA ALA A 124 3.38 -2.36 -14.35
C ALA A 124 3.21 -1.41 -15.54
N GLY A 125 4.05 -0.37 -15.64
CA GLY A 125 4.04 0.57 -16.75
C GLY A 125 4.31 -0.10 -18.10
N ILE A 126 5.32 -0.97 -18.18
CA ILE A 126 5.62 -1.75 -19.39
C ILE A 126 4.44 -2.67 -19.74
N SER A 127 3.91 -3.39 -18.76
CA SER A 127 2.75 -4.28 -18.95
C SER A 127 1.53 -3.52 -19.48
N LEU A 128 1.34 -2.30 -19.00
CA LEU A 128 0.24 -1.44 -19.43
C LEU A 128 0.42 -0.93 -20.85
N ILE A 129 1.66 -0.56 -21.26
CA ILE A 129 1.96 -0.18 -22.65
C ILE A 129 1.67 -1.35 -23.59
N VAL A 130 2.14 -2.55 -23.23
CA VAL A 130 1.90 -3.76 -24.02
C VAL A 130 0.40 -4.06 -24.12
N GLY A 131 -0.34 -3.99 -23.00
CA GLY A 131 -1.80 -4.15 -22.97
C GLY A 131 -2.52 -3.07 -23.79
N GLY A 132 -2.08 -1.82 -23.71
CA GLY A 132 -2.63 -0.71 -24.50
C GLY A 132 -2.42 -0.89 -26.02
N ILE A 133 -1.24 -1.38 -26.42
CA ILE A 133 -1.00 -1.76 -27.83
C ILE A 133 -1.91 -2.90 -28.23
N GLY A 134 -2.18 -3.88 -27.34
CA GLY A 134 -3.15 -4.95 -27.56
C GLY A 134 -4.54 -4.39 -27.81
N VAL A 135 -5.03 -3.46 -27.00
CA VAL A 135 -6.32 -2.78 -27.19
C VAL A 135 -6.35 -2.03 -28.53
N MET A 136 -5.29 -1.30 -28.85
CA MET A 136 -5.18 -0.58 -30.11
C MET A 136 -5.28 -1.53 -31.32
N ASN A 137 -4.61 -2.67 -31.27
CA ASN A 137 -4.64 -3.67 -32.33
C ASN A 137 -6.05 -4.30 -32.49
N ILE A 138 -6.71 -4.66 -31.37
CA ILE A 138 -8.08 -5.16 -31.39
C ILE A 138 -9.04 -4.13 -31.98
N MET A 139 -8.90 -2.87 -31.59
CA MET A 139 -9.72 -1.79 -32.13
C MET A 139 -9.49 -1.57 -33.64
N LEU A 140 -8.24 -1.72 -34.11
CA LEU A 140 -7.96 -1.62 -35.56
C LEU A 140 -8.61 -2.75 -36.35
N VAL A 141 -8.56 -3.98 -35.83
CA VAL A 141 -9.26 -5.11 -36.45
C VAL A 141 -10.76 -4.86 -36.45
N SER A 142 -11.33 -4.42 -35.33
CA SER A 142 -12.76 -4.07 -35.23
C SER A 142 -13.17 -2.98 -36.23
N VAL A 143 -12.35 -1.96 -36.44
CA VAL A 143 -12.60 -0.93 -37.45
C VAL A 143 -12.59 -1.51 -38.85
N THR A 144 -11.66 -2.41 -39.17
CA THR A 144 -11.61 -3.06 -40.50
C THR A 144 -12.80 -3.98 -40.74
N GLU A 145 -13.20 -4.79 -39.78
CA GLU A 145 -14.37 -5.65 -39.85
C GLU A 145 -15.68 -4.86 -39.98
N ARG A 146 -15.78 -3.69 -39.35
CA ARG A 146 -16.97 -2.83 -39.37
C ARG A 146 -16.88 -1.71 -40.43
N THR A 147 -15.93 -1.80 -41.38
CA THR A 147 -15.71 -0.75 -42.39
C THR A 147 -16.98 -0.42 -43.16
N ARG A 148 -17.76 -1.42 -43.62
CA ARG A 148 -19.00 -1.25 -44.36
C ARG A 148 -20.11 -0.60 -43.52
N GLU A 149 -20.22 -0.98 -42.24
CA GLU A 149 -21.14 -0.37 -41.28
C GLU A 149 -20.84 1.10 -41.03
N ILE A 150 -19.56 1.44 -40.83
CA ILE A 150 -19.09 2.82 -40.67
C ILE A 150 -19.39 3.63 -41.93
N GLY A 151 -19.12 3.07 -43.11
CA GLY A 151 -19.45 3.69 -44.39
C GLY A 151 -20.92 4.00 -44.55
N LEU A 152 -21.81 3.05 -44.18
CA LEU A 152 -23.27 3.25 -44.20
C LEU A 152 -23.72 4.34 -43.25
N ARG A 153 -23.22 4.38 -42.00
CA ARG A 153 -23.55 5.44 -41.05
C ARG A 153 -23.14 6.81 -41.57
N LYS A 154 -21.96 6.91 -42.18
CA LYS A 154 -21.49 8.18 -42.75
C LYS A 154 -22.29 8.61 -44.00
N ALA A 155 -22.69 7.66 -44.84
CA ALA A 155 -23.58 7.94 -45.97
C ALA A 155 -24.96 8.47 -45.52
N LEU A 156 -25.44 7.99 -44.35
CA LEU A 156 -26.68 8.47 -43.70
C LEU A 156 -26.48 9.78 -42.91
N GLY A 157 -25.29 10.39 -42.96
CA GLY A 157 -25.05 11.72 -42.38
C GLY A 157 -24.33 11.73 -41.01
N ALA A 158 -23.79 10.59 -40.55
CA ALA A 158 -22.99 10.58 -39.30
C ALA A 158 -21.72 11.41 -39.47
N THR A 159 -21.46 12.29 -38.52
CA THR A 159 -20.27 13.15 -38.50
C THR A 159 -19.02 12.36 -38.11
N GLN A 160 -17.86 12.81 -38.59
CA GLN A 160 -16.57 12.20 -38.19
C GLN A 160 -16.38 12.18 -36.65
N ARG A 161 -16.86 13.24 -35.96
CA ARG A 161 -16.78 13.35 -34.51
C ARG A 161 -17.64 12.29 -33.83
N SER A 162 -18.84 12.01 -34.34
CA SER A 162 -19.74 10.98 -33.79
C SER A 162 -19.11 9.58 -33.89
N ILE A 163 -18.54 9.23 -35.05
CA ILE A 163 -17.85 7.95 -35.24
C ILE A 163 -16.62 7.87 -34.33
N MET A 164 -15.80 8.94 -34.27
CA MET A 164 -14.62 8.97 -33.40
C MET A 164 -14.98 8.78 -31.92
N MET A 165 -16.01 9.47 -31.42
CA MET A 165 -16.43 9.35 -30.02
C MET A 165 -16.95 7.95 -29.69
N GLN A 166 -17.66 7.32 -30.62
CA GLN A 166 -18.14 5.94 -30.44
C GLN A 166 -16.97 4.98 -30.19
N PHE A 167 -15.92 5.00 -31.03
CA PHE A 167 -14.76 4.12 -30.87
C PHE A 167 -13.91 4.48 -29.65
N ILE A 168 -13.81 5.76 -29.28
CA ILE A 168 -13.12 6.16 -28.04
C ILE A 168 -13.87 5.60 -26.81
N ILE A 169 -15.19 5.75 -26.77
CA ILE A 169 -16.00 5.20 -25.66
C ILE A 169 -15.84 3.68 -25.57
N GLU A 170 -15.86 2.99 -26.70
CA GLU A 170 -15.66 1.54 -26.76
C GLU A 170 -14.29 1.13 -26.21
N ALA A 171 -13.21 1.82 -26.60
CA ALA A 171 -11.87 1.57 -26.09
C ALA A 171 -11.75 1.85 -24.57
N VAL A 172 -12.33 2.95 -24.09
CA VAL A 172 -12.33 3.32 -22.68
C VAL A 172 -13.11 2.29 -21.86
N LEU A 173 -14.28 1.86 -22.33
CA LEU A 173 -15.09 0.84 -21.66
C LEU A 173 -14.35 -0.48 -21.56
N LEU A 174 -13.69 -0.93 -22.63
CA LEU A 174 -12.87 -2.13 -22.62
C LEU A 174 -11.76 -2.06 -21.58
N CYS A 175 -11.06 -0.92 -21.51
CA CYS A 175 -9.98 -0.71 -20.52
C CYS A 175 -10.52 -0.65 -19.09
N ILE A 176 -11.68 -0.02 -18.85
CA ILE A 176 -12.30 0.04 -17.52
C ILE A 176 -12.73 -1.38 -17.09
N LEU A 177 -13.38 -2.14 -17.97
CA LEU A 177 -13.79 -3.52 -17.66
C LEU A 177 -12.57 -4.40 -17.37
N GLY A 178 -11.51 -4.30 -18.18
CA GLY A 178 -10.24 -4.97 -17.91
C GLY A 178 -9.61 -4.54 -16.59
N GLY A 179 -9.64 -3.25 -16.27
CA GLY A 179 -9.14 -2.70 -15.02
C GLY A 179 -9.93 -3.21 -13.80
N LEU A 180 -11.26 -3.25 -13.88
CA LEU A 180 -12.11 -3.81 -12.81
C LEU A 180 -11.83 -5.30 -12.60
N PHE A 181 -11.68 -6.04 -13.68
CA PHE A 181 -11.33 -7.46 -13.60
C PHE A 181 -9.93 -7.68 -13.00
N GLY A 182 -8.97 -6.83 -13.37
CA GLY A 182 -7.63 -6.83 -12.77
C GLY A 182 -7.65 -6.52 -11.26
N ILE A 183 -8.45 -5.53 -10.83
CA ILE A 183 -8.64 -5.21 -9.41
C ILE A 183 -9.26 -6.42 -8.68
N PHE A 184 -10.28 -7.04 -9.26
CA PHE A 184 -10.92 -8.22 -8.67
C PHE A 184 -9.94 -9.37 -8.46
N ILE A 185 -9.15 -9.71 -9.48
CA ILE A 185 -8.10 -10.73 -9.37
C ILE A 185 -7.06 -10.34 -8.33
N GLY A 186 -6.61 -9.08 -8.34
CA GLY A 186 -5.64 -8.57 -7.37
C GLY A 186 -6.11 -8.71 -5.92
N ILE A 187 -7.38 -8.36 -5.65
CA ILE A 187 -7.99 -8.53 -4.33
C ILE A 187 -8.10 -10.02 -3.96
N MET A 188 -8.51 -10.89 -4.89
CA MET A 188 -8.57 -12.33 -4.64
C MET A 188 -7.20 -12.93 -4.27
N LEU A 189 -6.17 -12.57 -5.02
CA LEU A 189 -4.80 -13.02 -4.72
C LEU A 189 -4.30 -12.48 -3.37
N LEU A 190 -4.63 -11.24 -3.04
CA LEU A 190 -4.30 -10.64 -1.74
C LEU A 190 -4.99 -11.39 -0.60
N LEU A 191 -6.29 -11.67 -0.70
CA LEU A 191 -7.04 -12.43 0.30
C LEU A 191 -6.50 -13.84 0.48
N LEU A 192 -6.12 -14.50 -0.63
CA LEU A 192 -5.46 -15.80 -0.59
C LEU A 192 -4.13 -15.72 0.17
N PHE A 193 -3.32 -14.70 -0.09
CA PHE A 193 -2.03 -14.50 0.59
C PHE A 193 -2.21 -14.24 2.09
N ILE A 194 -3.20 -13.43 2.48
CA ILE A 194 -3.53 -13.16 3.89
C ILE A 194 -3.95 -14.44 4.62
N SER A 195 -4.67 -15.35 3.95
CA SER A 195 -5.12 -16.60 4.59
C SER A 195 -3.99 -17.54 5.01
N PHE A 196 -2.77 -17.35 4.48
CA PHE A 196 -1.57 -18.09 4.84
C PHE A 196 -0.65 -17.32 5.79
N ASN A 197 -0.89 -16.04 6.03
CA ASN A 197 -0.05 -15.18 6.86
C ASN A 197 -0.97 -14.29 7.71
N ASP A 198 -0.70 -14.18 9.00
CA ASP A 198 -1.45 -13.33 9.95
C ASP A 198 -1.15 -11.83 9.73
N TRP A 199 -1.19 -11.37 8.50
CA TRP A 199 -0.90 -9.98 8.15
C TRP A 199 -2.20 -9.20 7.99
N THR A 200 -2.24 -7.99 8.55
CA THR A 200 -3.34 -7.05 8.34
C THR A 200 -3.03 -6.18 7.11
N PHE A 201 -3.98 -6.15 6.16
CA PHE A 201 -3.87 -5.31 4.97
C PHE A 201 -4.97 -4.28 4.92
N TYR A 202 -4.59 -3.09 4.50
CA TYR A 202 -5.52 -2.00 4.24
C TYR A 202 -5.45 -1.62 2.77
N ILE A 203 -6.59 -1.69 2.08
CA ILE A 203 -6.71 -1.25 0.68
C ILE A 203 -7.36 0.12 0.67
N PRO A 204 -6.63 1.20 0.38
CA PRO A 204 -7.22 2.53 0.34
C PRO A 204 -8.12 2.67 -0.90
N ILE A 205 -9.31 3.23 -0.72
CA ILE A 205 -10.28 3.50 -1.82
C ILE A 205 -9.63 4.37 -2.90
N SER A 206 -8.72 5.27 -2.54
CA SER A 206 -7.95 6.09 -3.48
C SER A 206 -7.14 5.28 -4.48
N ALA A 207 -6.59 4.12 -4.08
CA ALA A 207 -5.87 3.23 -4.99
C ALA A 207 -6.81 2.58 -6.02
N ILE A 208 -8.01 2.17 -5.60
CA ILE A 208 -9.03 1.61 -6.50
C ILE A 208 -9.48 2.66 -7.52
N LEU A 209 -9.85 3.86 -7.05
CA LEU A 209 -10.27 4.95 -7.93
C LEU A 209 -9.15 5.39 -8.87
N GLY A 210 -7.92 5.47 -8.36
CA GLY A 210 -6.73 5.77 -9.16
C GLY A 210 -6.51 4.74 -10.27
N SER A 211 -6.64 3.45 -9.97
CA SER A 211 -6.48 2.38 -10.97
C SER A 211 -7.54 2.43 -12.07
N ILE A 212 -8.80 2.69 -11.73
CA ILE A 212 -9.89 2.84 -12.71
C ILE A 212 -9.65 4.06 -13.59
N THR A 213 -9.30 5.20 -12.99
CA THR A 213 -8.99 6.43 -13.72
C THR A 213 -7.83 6.23 -14.69
N PHE A 214 -6.78 5.56 -14.22
CA PHE A 214 -5.62 5.28 -15.02
C PHE A 214 -5.94 4.31 -16.18
N SER A 215 -6.75 3.27 -15.95
CA SER A 215 -7.24 2.38 -17.01
C SER A 215 -8.04 3.13 -18.06
N ALA A 216 -8.90 4.06 -17.65
CA ALA A 216 -9.64 4.91 -18.58
C ALA A 216 -8.73 5.80 -19.43
N LEU A 217 -7.66 6.38 -18.84
CA LEU A 217 -6.67 7.18 -19.56
C LEU A 217 -5.91 6.35 -20.59
N VAL A 218 -5.57 5.11 -20.26
CA VAL A 218 -4.94 4.16 -21.20
C VAL A 218 -5.87 3.86 -22.37
N GLY A 219 -7.15 3.55 -22.10
CA GLY A 219 -8.15 3.34 -23.14
C GLY A 219 -8.32 4.56 -24.04
N LEU A 220 -8.32 5.75 -23.45
CA LEU A 220 -8.36 7.00 -24.21
C LEU A 220 -7.12 7.16 -25.09
N PHE A 221 -5.93 7.00 -24.55
CA PHE A 221 -4.66 7.21 -25.28
C PHE A 221 -4.52 6.25 -26.44
N PHE A 222 -4.67 4.95 -26.21
CA PHE A 222 -4.53 3.93 -27.24
C PHE A 222 -5.75 3.82 -28.17
N GLY A 223 -6.94 4.29 -27.75
CA GLY A 223 -8.15 4.32 -28.55
C GLY A 223 -8.23 5.47 -29.56
N ILE A 224 -7.53 6.58 -29.33
CA ILE A 224 -7.59 7.76 -30.22
C ILE A 224 -7.17 7.44 -31.65
N TRP A 225 -6.08 6.69 -31.83
CA TRP A 225 -5.55 6.41 -33.17
C TRP A 225 -6.48 5.55 -34.01
N PRO A 226 -6.99 4.37 -33.56
CA PRO A 226 -7.99 3.61 -34.31
C PRO A 226 -9.30 4.38 -34.52
N ALA A 227 -9.77 5.15 -33.51
CA ALA A 227 -10.97 5.96 -33.63
C ALA A 227 -10.84 7.04 -34.74
N ARG A 228 -9.67 7.70 -34.82
CA ARG A 228 -9.38 8.65 -35.91
C ARG A 228 -9.35 7.97 -37.26
N ARG A 229 -8.83 6.75 -37.35
CA ARG A 229 -8.79 5.97 -38.59
C ARG A 229 -10.21 5.61 -39.04
N ALA A 230 -11.07 5.15 -38.14
CA ALA A 230 -12.48 4.90 -38.43
C ALA A 230 -13.22 6.15 -38.90
N ALA A 231 -13.01 7.28 -38.23
CA ALA A 231 -13.64 8.56 -38.58
C ALA A 231 -13.24 9.10 -39.96
N LYS A 232 -12.06 8.76 -40.46
CA LYS A 232 -11.54 9.20 -41.77
C LYS A 232 -11.91 8.30 -42.94
N LEU A 233 -12.57 7.16 -42.73
CA LEU A 233 -13.00 6.28 -43.81
C LEU A 233 -13.93 7.01 -44.77
N ASP A 234 -13.68 6.82 -46.09
CA ASP A 234 -14.52 7.34 -47.15
C ASP A 234 -15.77 6.44 -47.31
N PRO A 235 -17.00 7.01 -47.25
CA PRO A 235 -18.23 6.23 -47.40
C PRO A 235 -18.30 5.46 -48.70
N ALA A 236 -17.85 6.08 -49.84
CA ALA A 236 -17.95 5.46 -51.16
C ALA A 236 -17.01 4.25 -51.29
N VAL A 237 -15.80 4.34 -50.70
CA VAL A 237 -14.83 3.24 -50.68
C VAL A 237 -15.26 2.16 -49.72
N SER A 238 -15.76 2.55 -48.55
CA SER A 238 -16.19 1.63 -47.49
C SER A 238 -17.39 0.72 -47.87
N LEU A 239 -18.26 1.23 -48.74
CA LEU A 239 -19.40 0.46 -49.24
C LEU A 239 -19.05 -0.58 -50.34
N ARG A 240 -17.89 -0.43 -50.94
CA ARG A 240 -17.35 -1.36 -51.95
C ARG A 240 -16.42 -2.43 -51.37
N TYR A 241 -16.17 -2.34 -50.07
CA TYR A 241 -15.33 -3.32 -49.36
C TYR A 241 -16.09 -4.63 -49.18
N GLU A 242 -15.62 -5.73 -49.78
CA GLU A 242 -16.08 -7.09 -49.57
C GLU A 242 -15.34 -7.77 -48.44
#